data_9ece054f7d4d43c85d17123b947a9d0c
#
_entry.id   9ece054f7d4d43c85d17123b947a9d0c
#
_cell.length_a   1.000
_cell.length_b   1.000
_cell.length_c   1.000
_cell.angle_alpha   90.00
_cell.angle_beta   90.00
_cell.angle_gamma   90.00
#
_symmetry.space_group_name_H-M   'P 1'
#
loop_
_entity.id
_entity.type
_entity.pdbx_description
1 polymer ?
#
loop_
_entity_poly.entity_id
_entity_poly.type
_entity_poly.pdbx_seq_one_letter_code
_entity_poly.pdbx_strand_id
1 'polypeptide(L)'
;MFTFPFCYTPHPLVEMAAGCLRSYLDKRADLADELQSGKMMGVLVVENSAGEVGYLAAFSGNLSHSNDHEFFVPAVYDILCPDGEFKRREAEITEINRRVDQAERCEAMAEARSAVDEARMRGEKAVADYRAYMAQCKAERQRLRANGGDTAALVAESQYQKAELKRLRRRVDGEVRLVGSRLSALEAEVATLKEERRRLSESLQRWIFDRFVMLDAKGDRRTLTQIFADARGELPPAGAGECAAPKMLQYAYVNG
;
A
#
# COMPACT_ATOMS: atom_id res chain seq x y z
N MET A 1 31.55 -8.62 -22.35
CA MET A 1 31.12 -9.67 -21.40
C MET A 1 30.31 -9.02 -20.29
N PHE A 2 29.08 -9.41 -20.12
CA PHE A 2 28.27 -8.94 -18.98
C PHE A 2 28.80 -9.56 -17.69
N THR A 3 29.13 -8.73 -16.70
CA THR A 3 29.53 -9.20 -15.37
C THR A 3 28.31 -9.27 -14.47
N PHE A 4 28.20 -10.33 -13.67
CA PHE A 4 27.10 -10.54 -12.76
C PHE A 4 27.14 -9.50 -11.61
N PRO A 5 26.06 -8.77 -11.35
CA PRO A 5 26.08 -7.57 -10.48
C PRO A 5 26.43 -7.84 -9.01
N PHE A 6 26.33 -9.09 -8.53
CA PHE A 6 26.64 -9.44 -7.13
C PHE A 6 28.03 -10.04 -6.92
N CYS A 7 28.76 -10.39 -8.02
CA CYS A 7 30.13 -10.91 -7.97
C CYS A 7 30.98 -10.18 -9.00
N TYR A 8 31.08 -8.87 -8.86
CA TYR A 8 31.42 -7.98 -9.95
C TYR A 8 32.77 -7.30 -9.71
N THR A 9 33.67 -7.53 -10.65
CA THR A 9 34.89 -6.70 -10.78
C THR A 9 34.71 -5.82 -12.01
N PRO A 10 34.62 -4.49 -11.86
CA PRO A 10 34.40 -3.60 -12.99
C PRO A 10 35.55 -3.67 -13.97
N HIS A 11 35.25 -3.64 -15.26
CA HIS A 11 36.26 -3.49 -16.30
C HIS A 11 36.82 -2.04 -16.25
N PRO A 12 38.14 -1.79 -16.53
CA PRO A 12 38.71 -0.44 -16.50
C PRO A 12 37.94 0.60 -17.32
N LEU A 13 37.40 0.22 -18.48
CA LEU A 13 36.56 1.11 -19.30
C LEU A 13 35.26 1.53 -18.58
N VAL A 14 34.68 0.65 -17.76
CA VAL A 14 33.49 0.99 -16.97
C VAL A 14 33.84 1.95 -15.85
N GLU A 15 35.01 1.79 -15.22
CA GLU A 15 35.51 2.75 -14.21
C GLU A 15 35.73 4.12 -14.81
N MET A 16 36.34 4.19 -16.02
CA MET A 16 36.49 5.45 -16.76
C MET A 16 35.14 6.11 -17.07
N ALA A 17 34.17 5.35 -17.59
CA ALA A 17 32.83 5.83 -17.89
C ALA A 17 32.10 6.34 -16.62
N ALA A 18 32.23 5.64 -15.50
CA ALA A 18 31.71 6.07 -14.21
C ALA A 18 32.39 7.37 -13.70
N GLY A 19 33.70 7.53 -13.95
CA GLY A 19 34.45 8.77 -13.69
C GLY A 19 33.89 9.95 -14.50
N CYS A 20 33.65 9.75 -15.81
CA CYS A 20 33.04 10.77 -16.66
C CYS A 20 31.63 11.16 -16.17
N LEU A 21 30.80 10.19 -15.78
CA LEU A 21 29.48 10.46 -15.22
C LEU A 21 29.59 11.29 -13.93
N ARG A 22 30.47 10.91 -12.99
CA ARG A 22 30.71 11.69 -11.76
C ARG A 22 31.11 13.12 -12.08
N SER A 23 32.10 13.33 -12.99
CA SER A 23 32.54 14.64 -13.38
C SER A 23 31.46 15.51 -14.05
N TYR A 24 30.50 14.88 -14.71
CA TYR A 24 29.32 15.56 -15.22
C TYR A 24 28.38 15.97 -14.06
N LEU A 25 28.07 15.06 -13.14
CA LEU A 25 27.18 15.31 -12.02
C LEU A 25 27.72 16.36 -11.04
N ASP A 26 29.04 16.40 -10.81
CA ASP A 26 29.71 17.40 -9.96
C ASP A 26 29.50 18.83 -10.45
N LYS A 27 29.21 19.00 -11.74
CA LYS A 27 28.95 20.32 -12.36
C LYS A 27 27.45 20.69 -12.33
N ARG A 28 26.57 19.79 -11.88
CA ARG A 28 25.11 19.94 -11.91
C ARG A 28 24.60 20.30 -10.52
N ALA A 29 24.83 21.56 -10.11
CA ALA A 29 24.34 22.08 -8.84
C ALA A 29 22.80 22.00 -8.71
N ASP A 30 22.09 22.05 -9.83
CA ASP A 30 20.64 21.91 -9.94
C ASP A 30 20.11 20.52 -9.53
N LEU A 31 20.96 19.49 -9.54
CA LEU A 31 20.63 18.11 -9.18
C LEU A 31 21.16 17.72 -7.79
N ALA A 32 21.86 18.60 -7.08
CA ALA A 32 22.61 18.29 -5.87
C ALA A 32 21.74 17.66 -4.77
N ASP A 33 20.58 18.24 -4.48
CA ASP A 33 19.67 17.77 -3.42
C ASP A 33 19.15 16.37 -3.72
N GLU A 34 18.78 16.11 -4.98
CA GLU A 34 18.24 14.81 -5.38
C GLU A 34 19.34 13.74 -5.40
N LEU A 35 20.55 14.08 -5.80
CA LEU A 35 21.71 13.18 -5.76
C LEU A 35 22.09 12.82 -4.32
N GLN A 36 22.02 13.76 -3.38
CA GLN A 36 22.25 13.51 -1.95
C GLN A 36 21.19 12.57 -1.35
N SER A 37 19.98 12.59 -1.87
CA SER A 37 18.91 11.68 -1.42
C SER A 37 19.12 10.21 -1.83
N GLY A 38 20.17 9.89 -2.59
CA GLY A 38 20.57 8.53 -2.95
C GLY A 38 20.05 8.05 -4.30
N LYS A 39 20.13 8.87 -5.33
CA LYS A 39 19.75 8.52 -6.71
C LYS A 39 20.66 7.45 -7.30
N MET A 40 20.09 6.40 -7.86
CA MET A 40 20.82 5.32 -8.49
C MET A 40 21.12 5.65 -9.95
N MET A 41 22.40 5.60 -10.32
CA MET A 41 22.91 5.86 -11.67
C MET A 41 23.61 4.62 -12.23
N GLY A 42 23.72 4.51 -13.55
CA GLY A 42 24.42 3.43 -14.21
C GLY A 42 25.15 3.91 -15.46
N VAL A 43 26.20 3.18 -15.83
CA VAL A 43 26.90 3.31 -17.11
C VAL A 43 26.99 1.96 -17.79
N LEU A 44 26.92 1.94 -19.12
CA LEU A 44 27.08 0.75 -19.96
C LEU A 44 28.07 1.08 -21.06
N VAL A 45 29.21 0.38 -21.09
CA VAL A 45 30.18 0.50 -22.20
C VAL A 45 29.65 -0.35 -23.35
N VAL A 46 29.64 0.24 -24.53
CA VAL A 46 29.16 -0.36 -25.79
C VAL A 46 30.16 -0.16 -26.90
N GLU A 47 30.13 -1.04 -27.90
CA GLU A 47 30.81 -0.90 -29.17
C GLU A 47 29.73 -0.82 -30.25
N ASN A 48 29.81 0.20 -31.10
CA ASN A 48 28.87 0.36 -32.20
C ASN A 48 29.25 -0.50 -33.43
N SER A 49 28.39 -0.51 -34.45
CA SER A 49 28.61 -1.27 -35.67
C SER A 49 29.87 -0.83 -36.47
N ALA A 50 30.44 0.32 -36.20
CA ALA A 50 31.69 0.83 -36.78
C ALA A 50 32.92 0.39 -35.98
N GLY A 51 32.78 -0.34 -34.87
CA GLY A 51 33.87 -0.75 -33.98
C GLY A 51 34.35 0.35 -33.04
N GLU A 52 33.60 1.44 -32.89
CA GLU A 52 33.92 2.51 -31.96
C GLU A 52 33.35 2.19 -30.55
N VAL A 53 34.24 2.32 -29.56
CA VAL A 53 33.88 2.07 -28.16
C VAL A 53 33.41 3.36 -27.50
N GLY A 54 32.21 3.34 -26.94
CA GLY A 54 31.62 4.45 -26.21
C GLY A 54 30.92 3.97 -24.92
N TYR A 55 30.19 4.85 -24.28
CA TYR A 55 29.37 4.50 -23.13
C TYR A 55 28.02 5.22 -23.14
N LEU A 56 27.05 4.56 -22.55
CA LEU A 56 25.72 5.08 -22.26
C LEU A 56 25.61 5.34 -20.77
N ALA A 57 24.83 6.33 -20.38
CA ALA A 57 24.51 6.62 -18.98
C ALA A 57 22.99 6.69 -18.78
N ALA A 58 22.53 6.26 -17.62
CA ALA A 58 21.12 6.33 -17.22
C ALA A 58 20.97 6.49 -15.72
N PHE A 59 19.80 6.98 -15.32
CA PHE A 59 19.35 7.03 -13.93
C PHE A 59 18.10 6.18 -13.75
N SER A 60 17.87 5.71 -12.52
CA SER A 60 16.65 4.94 -12.17
C SER A 60 15.50 5.89 -11.83
N GLY A 61 14.30 5.57 -12.33
CA GLY A 61 13.12 6.42 -12.22
C GLY A 61 13.28 7.73 -13.02
N ASN A 62 12.81 8.85 -12.47
CA ASN A 62 13.00 10.19 -13.04
C ASN A 62 14.13 10.94 -12.30
N LEU A 63 14.57 12.05 -12.84
CA LEU A 63 15.55 12.97 -12.24
C LEU A 63 14.99 14.40 -12.37
N SER A 64 14.86 15.12 -11.26
CA SER A 64 14.24 16.44 -11.19
C SER A 64 12.88 16.51 -11.94
N HIS A 65 12.02 15.54 -11.67
CA HIS A 65 10.70 15.41 -12.29
C HIS A 65 10.69 15.27 -13.82
N SER A 66 11.85 14.94 -14.43
CA SER A 66 11.99 14.73 -15.87
C SER A 66 12.63 13.38 -16.16
N ASN A 67 12.29 12.81 -17.31
CA ASN A 67 12.97 11.66 -17.91
C ASN A 67 13.96 12.09 -19.02
N ASP A 68 13.95 13.37 -19.41
CA ASP A 68 14.76 13.90 -20.50
C ASP A 68 15.90 14.78 -19.96
N HIS A 69 17.12 14.30 -20.12
CA HIS A 69 18.35 14.97 -19.74
C HIS A 69 19.44 14.65 -20.78
N GLU A 70 20.08 15.67 -21.33
CA GLU A 70 21.01 15.60 -22.45
C GLU A 70 22.12 14.54 -22.33
N PHE A 71 22.62 14.30 -21.13
CA PHE A 71 23.70 13.32 -20.87
C PHE A 71 23.23 11.87 -20.78
N PHE A 72 21.95 11.63 -20.62
CA PHE A 72 21.39 10.34 -20.31
C PHE A 72 20.55 9.77 -21.45
N VAL A 73 20.54 8.44 -21.58
CA VAL A 73 19.60 7.79 -22.51
C VAL A 73 18.16 8.02 -22.07
N PRO A 74 17.20 8.12 -23.00
CA PRO A 74 15.80 8.36 -22.68
C PRO A 74 15.18 7.18 -21.93
N ALA A 75 14.04 7.42 -21.32
CA ALA A 75 13.19 6.37 -20.76
C ALA A 75 12.70 5.41 -21.86
N VAL A 76 12.52 4.13 -21.53
CA VAL A 76 11.90 3.15 -22.43
C VAL A 76 10.49 3.57 -22.81
N TYR A 77 9.76 4.10 -21.85
CA TYR A 77 8.45 4.73 -22.00
C TYR A 77 8.36 5.92 -21.05
N ASP A 78 8.00 7.10 -21.55
CA ASP A 78 7.86 8.28 -20.70
C ASP A 78 6.46 8.33 -20.06
N ILE A 79 6.38 7.95 -18.79
CA ILE A 79 5.15 8.01 -17.98
C ILE A 79 4.84 9.44 -17.50
N LEU A 80 5.80 10.38 -17.59
CA LEU A 80 5.65 11.74 -17.09
C LEU A 80 5.04 12.70 -18.10
N CYS A 81 4.72 12.23 -19.32
CA CYS A 81 4.06 13.05 -20.33
C CYS A 81 2.81 13.74 -19.73
N PRO A 82 2.72 15.08 -19.71
CA PRO A 82 1.69 15.82 -18.98
C PRO A 82 0.25 15.47 -19.39
N ASP A 83 0.03 15.24 -20.69
CA ASP A 83 -1.29 14.89 -21.25
C ASP A 83 -1.45 13.38 -21.44
N GLY A 84 -0.58 12.59 -20.83
CA GLY A 84 -0.54 11.14 -20.98
C GLY A 84 -1.66 10.42 -20.22
N GLU A 85 -1.99 9.23 -20.70
CA GLU A 85 -2.97 8.32 -20.08
C GLU A 85 -2.62 8.00 -18.61
N PHE A 86 -1.32 7.93 -18.28
CA PHE A 86 -0.87 7.72 -16.91
C PHE A 86 -1.38 8.83 -15.98
N LYS A 87 -1.16 10.10 -16.36
CA LYS A 87 -1.58 11.25 -15.56
C LYS A 87 -3.09 11.32 -15.35
N ARG A 88 -3.87 10.95 -16.38
CA ARG A 88 -5.33 10.87 -16.26
C ARG A 88 -5.76 9.82 -15.24
N ARG A 89 -5.21 8.60 -15.32
CA ARG A 89 -5.53 7.50 -14.39
C ARG A 89 -5.01 7.77 -12.98
N GLU A 90 -3.86 8.39 -12.85
CA GLU A 90 -3.30 8.83 -11.55
C GLU A 90 -4.24 9.84 -10.87
N ALA A 91 -4.79 10.78 -11.64
CA ALA A 91 -5.77 11.75 -11.13
C ALA A 91 -7.07 11.08 -10.63
N GLU A 92 -7.56 10.06 -11.34
CA GLU A 92 -8.73 9.27 -10.89
C GLU A 92 -8.46 8.58 -9.55
N ILE A 93 -7.29 7.94 -9.40
CA ILE A 93 -6.88 7.28 -8.15
C ILE A 93 -6.73 8.32 -7.03
N THR A 94 -6.16 9.48 -7.32
CA THR A 94 -5.99 10.58 -6.37
C THR A 94 -7.34 11.11 -5.86
N GLU A 95 -8.32 11.22 -6.76
CA GLU A 95 -9.68 11.63 -6.37
C GLU A 95 -10.34 10.57 -5.44
N ILE A 96 -10.15 9.29 -5.72
CA ILE A 96 -10.67 8.26 -4.81
C ILE A 96 -9.95 8.30 -3.46
N ASN A 97 -8.64 8.53 -3.42
CA ASN A 97 -7.91 8.70 -2.16
C ASN A 97 -8.52 9.86 -1.34
N ARG A 98 -8.80 10.99 -1.99
CA ARG A 98 -9.44 12.14 -1.34
C ARG A 98 -10.82 11.79 -0.78
N ARG A 99 -11.63 11.00 -1.51
CA ARG A 99 -12.94 10.53 -1.04
C ARG A 99 -12.83 9.56 0.13
N VAL A 100 -11.85 8.66 0.12
CA VAL A 100 -11.57 7.76 1.25
C VAL A 100 -11.21 8.57 2.50
N ASP A 101 -10.26 9.50 2.40
CA ASP A 101 -9.85 10.35 3.52
C ASP A 101 -11.02 11.18 4.07
N GLN A 102 -11.85 11.72 3.20
CA GLN A 102 -13.05 12.46 3.58
C GLN A 102 -14.07 11.58 4.30
N ALA A 103 -14.33 10.37 3.79
CA ALA A 103 -15.28 9.45 4.41
C ALA A 103 -14.78 8.93 5.77
N GLU A 104 -13.49 8.65 5.92
CA GLU A 104 -12.90 8.21 7.20
C GLU A 104 -12.89 9.28 8.28
N ARG A 105 -12.77 10.55 7.88
CA ARG A 105 -12.65 11.71 8.79
C ARG A 105 -13.94 12.50 8.94
N CYS A 106 -15.02 12.09 8.29
CA CYS A 106 -16.27 12.82 8.39
C CYS A 106 -16.85 12.78 9.82
N GLU A 107 -17.58 13.84 10.19
CA GLU A 107 -18.23 13.96 11.49
C GLU A 107 -19.17 12.79 11.78
N ALA A 108 -19.91 12.33 10.77
CA ALA A 108 -20.82 11.19 10.90
C ALA A 108 -20.10 9.89 11.33
N MET A 109 -18.87 9.67 10.88
CA MET A 109 -18.05 8.52 11.30
C MET A 109 -17.63 8.67 12.78
N ALA A 110 -17.20 9.86 13.18
CA ALA A 110 -16.80 10.13 14.55
C ALA A 110 -17.99 10.00 15.51
N GLU A 111 -19.13 10.58 15.16
CA GLU A 111 -20.38 10.43 15.92
C GLU A 111 -20.83 8.98 16.07
N ALA A 112 -20.80 8.22 14.96
CA ALA A 112 -21.21 6.81 14.99
C ALA A 112 -20.30 5.97 15.89
N ARG A 113 -18.98 6.21 15.89
CA ARG A 113 -18.04 5.55 16.80
C ARG A 113 -18.31 5.93 18.25
N SER A 114 -18.45 7.22 18.56
CA SER A 114 -18.77 7.71 19.91
C SER A 114 -20.08 7.09 20.43
N ALA A 115 -21.12 7.02 19.61
CA ALA A 115 -22.41 6.44 19.99
C ALA A 115 -22.30 4.95 20.34
N VAL A 116 -21.49 4.18 19.59
CA VAL A 116 -21.24 2.75 19.88
C VAL A 116 -20.49 2.61 21.20
N ASP A 117 -19.44 3.41 21.41
CA ASP A 117 -18.64 3.34 22.65
C ASP A 117 -19.46 3.71 23.87
N GLU A 118 -20.28 4.75 23.76
CA GLU A 118 -21.20 5.15 24.83
C GLU A 118 -22.25 4.07 25.14
N ALA A 119 -22.85 3.45 24.12
CA ALA A 119 -23.81 2.36 24.32
C ALA A 119 -23.14 1.16 25.00
N ARG A 120 -21.90 0.82 24.60
CA ARG A 120 -21.11 -0.24 25.22
C ARG A 120 -20.81 0.08 26.69
N MET A 121 -20.30 1.26 26.99
CA MET A 121 -19.99 1.67 28.37
C MET A 121 -21.25 1.67 29.26
N ARG A 122 -22.38 2.19 28.78
CA ARG A 122 -23.67 2.13 29.53
C ARG A 122 -24.08 0.70 29.80
N GLY A 123 -23.99 -0.17 28.80
CA GLY A 123 -24.36 -1.56 28.92
C GLY A 123 -23.46 -2.34 29.89
N GLU A 124 -22.15 -2.17 29.80
CA GLU A 124 -21.18 -2.77 30.72
C GLU A 124 -21.42 -2.36 32.16
N LYS A 125 -21.67 -1.06 32.40
CA LYS A 125 -22.02 -0.53 33.73
C LYS A 125 -23.29 -1.18 34.25
N ALA A 126 -24.38 -1.22 33.45
CA ALA A 126 -25.63 -1.81 33.87
C ALA A 126 -25.47 -3.29 34.25
N VAL A 127 -24.69 -4.05 33.48
CA VAL A 127 -24.38 -5.46 33.78
C VAL A 127 -23.53 -5.61 35.04
N ALA A 128 -22.56 -4.72 35.25
CA ALA A 128 -21.72 -4.70 36.46
C ALA A 128 -22.54 -4.38 37.72
N ASP A 129 -23.37 -3.35 37.66
CA ASP A 129 -24.28 -2.93 38.75
C ASP A 129 -25.24 -4.08 39.12
N TYR A 130 -25.83 -4.75 38.15
CA TYR A 130 -26.72 -5.88 38.39
C TYR A 130 -25.98 -7.09 39.00
N ARG A 131 -24.74 -7.36 38.59
CA ARG A 131 -23.90 -8.40 39.22
C ARG A 131 -23.58 -8.08 40.67
N ALA A 132 -23.26 -6.80 40.97
CA ALA A 132 -23.06 -6.36 42.36
C ALA A 132 -24.30 -6.57 43.21
N TYR A 133 -25.48 -6.17 42.71
CA TYR A 133 -26.78 -6.47 43.35
C TYR A 133 -26.99 -7.97 43.60
N MET A 134 -26.75 -8.82 42.58
CA MET A 134 -26.84 -10.26 42.76
C MET A 134 -25.91 -10.84 43.83
N ALA A 135 -24.71 -10.26 43.98
CA ALA A 135 -23.76 -10.66 45.01
C ALA A 135 -24.28 -10.33 46.42
N GLN A 136 -24.86 -9.14 46.60
CA GLN A 136 -25.52 -8.76 47.86
C GLN A 136 -26.70 -9.69 48.20
N CYS A 137 -27.59 -9.94 47.26
CA CYS A 137 -28.70 -10.87 47.43
C CYS A 137 -28.22 -12.28 47.72
N LYS A 138 -27.11 -12.74 47.14
CA LYS A 138 -26.52 -14.06 47.45
C LYS A 138 -26.08 -14.14 48.91
N ALA A 139 -25.38 -13.08 49.41
CA ALA A 139 -24.96 -13.05 50.81
C ALA A 139 -26.18 -13.08 51.78
N GLU A 140 -27.20 -12.35 51.45
CA GLU A 140 -28.44 -12.34 52.28
C GLU A 140 -29.15 -13.71 52.26
N ARG A 141 -29.26 -14.34 51.09
CA ARG A 141 -29.84 -15.74 51.01
C ARG A 141 -29.01 -16.74 51.83
N GLN A 142 -27.68 -16.55 51.92
CA GLN A 142 -26.84 -17.41 52.76
C GLN A 142 -27.17 -17.24 54.24
N ARG A 143 -27.37 -16.00 54.70
CA ARG A 143 -27.80 -15.69 56.08
C ARG A 143 -29.16 -16.29 56.39
N LEU A 144 -30.14 -16.09 55.50
CA LEU A 144 -31.49 -16.61 55.67
C LEU A 144 -31.54 -18.16 55.73
N ARG A 145 -30.74 -18.85 54.93
CA ARG A 145 -30.57 -20.30 54.99
C ARG A 145 -30.03 -20.78 56.33
N ALA A 146 -29.04 -20.07 56.86
CA ALA A 146 -28.45 -20.40 58.17
C ALA A 146 -29.48 -20.25 59.31
N ASN A 147 -30.49 -19.36 59.12
CA ASN A 147 -31.56 -19.10 60.09
C ASN A 147 -32.86 -19.91 59.83
N GLY A 148 -32.80 -20.95 58.98
CA GLY A 148 -33.96 -21.84 58.75
C GLY A 148 -34.99 -21.32 57.74
N GLY A 149 -34.65 -20.35 56.90
CA GLY A 149 -35.53 -19.80 55.86
C GLY A 149 -35.92 -20.81 54.77
N ASP A 150 -37.05 -20.57 54.09
CA ASP A 150 -37.58 -21.42 53.02
C ASP A 150 -36.58 -21.56 51.85
N THR A 151 -36.01 -22.73 51.74
CA THR A 151 -34.99 -23.05 50.73
C THR A 151 -35.54 -22.99 49.30
N ALA A 152 -36.81 -23.37 49.09
CA ALA A 152 -37.42 -23.37 47.75
C ALA A 152 -37.59 -21.94 47.21
N ALA A 153 -38.09 -21.01 48.03
CA ALA A 153 -38.22 -19.59 47.69
C ALA A 153 -36.86 -18.94 47.38
N LEU A 154 -35.83 -19.23 48.18
CA LEU A 154 -34.48 -18.71 47.97
C LEU A 154 -33.82 -19.24 46.69
N VAL A 155 -34.13 -20.46 46.26
CA VAL A 155 -33.69 -21.04 45.00
C VAL A 155 -34.40 -20.36 43.82
N ALA A 156 -35.72 -20.19 43.91
CA ALA A 156 -36.54 -19.54 42.89
C ALA A 156 -36.04 -18.09 42.63
N GLU A 157 -35.75 -17.33 43.70
CA GLU A 157 -35.20 -16.00 43.59
C GLU A 157 -33.83 -16.00 42.87
N SER A 158 -32.94 -16.94 43.21
CA SER A 158 -31.65 -17.06 42.55
C SER A 158 -31.75 -17.36 41.06
N GLN A 159 -32.70 -18.23 40.69
CA GLN A 159 -33.00 -18.57 39.28
C GLN A 159 -33.55 -17.35 38.53
N TYR A 160 -34.50 -16.63 39.14
CA TYR A 160 -35.04 -15.41 38.58
C TYR A 160 -33.95 -14.37 38.30
N GLN A 161 -33.06 -14.10 39.26
CA GLN A 161 -31.98 -13.14 39.09
C GLN A 161 -31.02 -13.54 37.96
N LYS A 162 -30.70 -14.85 37.81
CA LYS A 162 -29.90 -15.34 36.69
C LYS A 162 -30.60 -15.11 35.34
N ALA A 163 -31.92 -15.36 35.28
CA ALA A 163 -32.71 -15.12 34.08
C ALA A 163 -32.75 -13.62 33.71
N GLU A 164 -32.91 -12.73 34.69
CA GLU A 164 -32.88 -11.29 34.49
C GLU A 164 -31.50 -10.80 34.01
N LEU A 165 -30.38 -11.30 34.55
CA LEU A 165 -29.06 -11.00 34.04
C LEU A 165 -28.91 -11.41 32.57
N LYS A 166 -29.44 -12.57 32.19
CA LYS A 166 -29.42 -13.03 30.80
C LYS A 166 -30.27 -12.13 29.89
N ARG A 167 -31.44 -11.68 30.35
CA ARG A 167 -32.28 -10.71 29.63
C ARG A 167 -31.59 -9.36 29.48
N LEU A 168 -30.98 -8.85 30.56
CA LEU A 168 -30.23 -7.60 30.54
C LEU A 168 -29.11 -7.63 29.50
N ARG A 169 -28.27 -8.68 29.48
CA ARG A 169 -27.22 -8.85 28.52
C ARG A 169 -27.73 -8.82 27.08
N ARG A 170 -28.78 -9.60 26.77
CA ARG A 170 -29.41 -9.63 25.45
C ARG A 170 -29.91 -8.24 25.01
N ARG A 171 -30.48 -7.48 25.93
CA ARG A 171 -30.96 -6.10 25.67
C ARG A 171 -29.79 -5.19 25.36
N VAL A 172 -28.71 -5.24 26.17
CA VAL A 172 -27.48 -4.47 25.93
C VAL A 172 -26.87 -4.83 24.57
N ASP A 173 -26.71 -6.12 24.26
CA ASP A 173 -26.16 -6.57 22.97
C ASP A 173 -27.03 -6.13 21.79
N GLY A 174 -28.34 -6.09 21.98
CA GLY A 174 -29.31 -5.60 20.98
C GLY A 174 -29.16 -4.10 20.74
N GLU A 175 -29.03 -3.30 21.80
CA GLU A 175 -28.84 -1.86 21.74
C GLU A 175 -27.50 -1.51 21.04
N VAL A 176 -26.40 -2.14 21.44
CA VAL A 176 -25.07 -1.94 20.81
C VAL A 176 -25.12 -2.29 19.32
N ARG A 177 -25.79 -3.39 18.94
CA ARG A 177 -25.95 -3.75 17.52
C ARG A 177 -26.77 -2.74 16.74
N LEU A 178 -27.88 -2.25 17.33
CA LEU A 178 -28.73 -1.27 16.67
C LEU A 178 -27.97 0.03 16.41
N VAL A 179 -27.27 0.56 17.42
CA VAL A 179 -26.44 1.78 17.29
C VAL A 179 -25.27 1.52 16.35
N GLY A 180 -24.65 0.33 16.39
CA GLY A 180 -23.54 -0.07 15.54
C GLY A 180 -23.88 -0.23 14.06
N SER A 181 -25.15 -0.38 13.70
CA SER A 181 -25.56 -0.54 12.29
C SER A 181 -25.17 0.64 11.40
N ARG A 182 -25.27 1.86 11.92
CA ARG A 182 -24.85 3.09 11.21
C ARG A 182 -23.34 3.11 10.98
N LEU A 183 -22.55 2.76 12.00
CA LEU A 183 -21.10 2.67 11.87
C LEU A 183 -20.70 1.62 10.82
N SER A 184 -21.31 0.44 10.87
CA SER A 184 -21.04 -0.63 9.90
C SER A 184 -21.38 -0.22 8.46
N ALA A 185 -22.44 0.57 8.25
CA ALA A 185 -22.77 1.09 6.92
C ALA A 185 -21.72 2.06 6.40
N LEU A 186 -21.24 2.99 7.24
CA LEU A 186 -20.18 3.93 6.88
C LEU A 186 -18.84 3.23 6.61
N GLU A 187 -18.49 2.24 7.43
CA GLU A 187 -17.29 1.43 7.23
C GLU A 187 -17.36 0.60 5.93
N ALA A 188 -18.53 0.10 5.57
CA ALA A 188 -18.75 -0.61 4.30
C ALA A 188 -18.57 0.31 3.09
N GLU A 189 -19.01 1.57 3.18
CA GLU A 189 -18.79 2.57 2.13
C GLU A 189 -17.28 2.85 1.95
N VAL A 190 -16.54 3.06 3.03
CA VAL A 190 -15.08 3.24 3.00
C VAL A 190 -14.39 2.00 2.41
N ALA A 191 -14.81 0.80 2.79
CA ALA A 191 -14.26 -0.44 2.25
C ALA A 191 -14.48 -0.55 0.74
N THR A 192 -15.65 -0.14 0.25
CA THR A 192 -15.97 -0.12 -1.20
C THR A 192 -15.05 0.84 -1.95
N LEU A 193 -14.83 2.05 -1.46
CA LEU A 193 -13.92 3.03 -2.05
C LEU A 193 -12.47 2.52 -2.07
N LYS A 194 -12.01 1.88 -0.99
CA LYS A 194 -10.66 1.29 -0.92
C LYS A 194 -10.47 0.16 -1.93
N GLU A 195 -11.48 -0.66 -2.12
CA GLU A 195 -11.44 -1.74 -3.11
C GLU A 195 -11.44 -1.18 -4.55
N GLU A 196 -12.23 -0.14 -4.83
CA GLU A 196 -12.20 0.56 -6.11
C GLU A 196 -10.82 1.14 -6.40
N ARG A 197 -10.22 1.83 -5.42
CA ARG A 197 -8.84 2.34 -5.51
C ARG A 197 -7.84 1.23 -5.81
N ARG A 198 -7.90 0.11 -5.10
CA ARG A 198 -7.03 -1.05 -5.31
C ARG A 198 -7.11 -1.54 -6.75
N ARG A 199 -8.33 -1.73 -7.25
CA ARG A 199 -8.58 -2.21 -8.61
C ARG A 199 -8.05 -1.25 -9.68
N LEU A 200 -8.23 0.06 -9.49
CA LEU A 200 -7.69 1.06 -10.42
C LEU A 200 -6.17 1.11 -10.39
N SER A 201 -5.55 1.01 -9.21
CA SER A 201 -4.09 0.97 -9.07
C SER A 201 -3.49 -0.27 -9.74
N GLU A 202 -4.09 -1.45 -9.56
CA GLU A 202 -3.67 -2.68 -10.23
C GLU A 202 -3.84 -2.59 -11.76
N SER A 203 -4.94 -2.00 -12.23
CA SER A 203 -5.18 -1.77 -13.64
C SER A 203 -4.16 -0.81 -14.24
N LEU A 204 -3.85 0.30 -13.55
CA LEU A 204 -2.83 1.25 -13.96
C LEU A 204 -1.46 0.59 -14.05
N GLN A 205 -1.09 -0.21 -13.04
CA GLN A 205 0.20 -0.88 -13.01
C GLN A 205 0.38 -1.88 -14.15
N ARG A 206 -0.65 -2.68 -14.45
CA ARG A 206 -0.63 -3.59 -15.61
C ARG A 206 -0.50 -2.81 -16.92
N TRP A 207 -1.26 -1.73 -17.06
CA TRP A 207 -1.19 -0.87 -18.24
C TRP A 207 0.23 -0.29 -18.43
N ILE A 208 0.91 0.16 -17.36
CA ILE A 208 2.30 0.62 -17.41
C ILE A 208 3.21 -0.50 -17.93
N PHE A 209 3.15 -1.70 -17.35
CA PHE A 209 4.00 -2.82 -17.76
C PHE A 209 3.83 -3.21 -19.23
N ASP A 210 2.62 -3.07 -19.77
CA ASP A 210 2.33 -3.33 -21.18
C ASP A 210 2.87 -2.23 -22.12
N ARG A 211 3.17 -1.03 -21.58
CA ARG A 211 3.80 0.07 -22.34
C ARG A 211 5.32 -0.02 -22.39
N PHE A 212 5.93 -0.69 -21.44
CA PHE A 212 7.36 -0.97 -21.49
C PHE A 212 7.64 -2.14 -22.44
N VAL A 213 7.76 -1.81 -23.73
CA VAL A 213 8.12 -2.79 -24.79
C VAL A 213 9.63 -2.82 -24.92
N MET A 214 10.24 -3.93 -24.50
CA MET A 214 11.67 -4.14 -24.53
C MET A 214 12.09 -4.88 -25.81
N LEU A 215 13.18 -4.43 -26.42
CA LEU A 215 13.86 -5.11 -27.52
C LEU A 215 15.01 -5.96 -26.93
N ASP A 216 15.11 -7.20 -27.34
CA ASP A 216 16.23 -8.07 -26.95
C ASP A 216 17.35 -8.10 -28.02
N ALA A 217 18.47 -8.76 -27.70
CA ALA A 217 19.61 -8.92 -28.60
C ALA A 217 19.32 -9.67 -29.91
N LYS A 218 18.16 -10.35 -30.02
CA LYS A 218 17.72 -11.05 -31.23
C LYS A 218 16.81 -10.21 -32.11
N GLY A 219 16.40 -9.04 -31.62
CA GLY A 219 15.44 -8.17 -32.29
C GLY A 219 13.98 -8.45 -31.93
N ASP A 220 13.73 -9.35 -30.95
CA ASP A 220 12.37 -9.66 -30.50
C ASP A 220 11.87 -8.57 -29.54
N ARG A 221 10.59 -8.18 -29.73
CA ARG A 221 9.94 -7.19 -28.89
C ARG A 221 8.96 -7.88 -27.94
N ARG A 222 9.09 -7.62 -26.64
CA ARG A 222 8.17 -8.15 -25.62
C ARG A 222 7.88 -7.09 -24.55
N THR A 223 6.64 -7.09 -24.05
CA THR A 223 6.28 -6.25 -22.90
C THR A 223 6.91 -6.79 -21.62
N LEU A 224 7.03 -5.94 -20.59
CA LEU A 224 7.48 -6.41 -19.27
C LEU A 224 6.58 -7.51 -18.73
N THR A 225 5.27 -7.41 -18.91
CA THR A 225 4.32 -8.45 -18.52
C THR A 225 4.68 -9.79 -19.15
N GLN A 226 4.97 -9.84 -20.46
CA GLN A 226 5.36 -11.05 -21.17
C GLN A 226 6.71 -11.60 -20.66
N ILE A 227 7.71 -10.72 -20.50
CA ILE A 227 9.05 -11.12 -20.05
C ILE A 227 8.98 -11.79 -18.66
N PHE A 228 8.24 -11.21 -17.71
CA PHE A 228 8.14 -11.74 -16.36
C PHE A 228 7.26 -13.00 -16.29
N ALA A 229 6.17 -13.06 -17.06
CA ALA A 229 5.35 -14.26 -17.17
C ALA A 229 6.16 -15.45 -17.68
N ASP A 230 6.96 -15.26 -18.76
CA ASP A 230 7.80 -16.33 -19.33
C ASP A 230 8.96 -16.74 -18.43
N ALA A 231 9.59 -15.77 -17.72
CA ALA A 231 10.77 -16.04 -16.92
C ALA A 231 10.46 -16.57 -15.51
N ARG A 232 9.35 -16.16 -14.91
CA ARG A 232 9.03 -16.43 -13.48
C ARG A 232 7.59 -16.85 -13.23
N GLY A 233 6.68 -16.70 -14.19
CA GLY A 233 5.23 -16.89 -13.99
C GLY A 233 4.59 -15.85 -13.07
N GLU A 234 5.22 -14.68 -12.91
CA GLU A 234 4.81 -13.62 -11.99
C GLU A 234 4.61 -12.30 -12.73
N LEU A 235 3.95 -11.34 -12.08
CA LEU A 235 3.90 -9.97 -12.55
C LEU A 235 5.22 -9.24 -12.25
N PRO A 236 5.60 -8.24 -13.09
CA PRO A 236 6.74 -7.39 -12.79
C PRO A 236 6.58 -6.69 -11.45
N PRO A 237 7.66 -6.48 -10.68
CA PRO A 237 7.61 -5.64 -9.49
C PRO A 237 7.34 -4.17 -9.86
N ALA A 238 6.81 -3.39 -8.94
CA ALA A 238 6.60 -1.95 -9.12
C ALA A 238 7.92 -1.26 -9.51
N GLY A 239 7.86 -0.36 -10.50
CA GLY A 239 9.04 0.33 -11.04
C GLY A 239 9.92 -0.50 -11.97
N ALA A 240 9.54 -1.73 -12.31
CA ALA A 240 10.23 -2.51 -13.33
C ALA A 240 10.25 -1.76 -14.66
N GLY A 241 11.43 -1.78 -15.34
CA GLY A 241 11.63 -1.06 -16.60
C GLY A 241 12.15 0.38 -16.42
N GLU A 242 11.98 1.00 -15.27
CA GLU A 242 12.46 2.36 -14.98
C GLU A 242 13.91 2.41 -14.47
N CYS A 243 14.52 1.27 -14.19
CA CYS A 243 15.90 1.20 -13.76
C CYS A 243 16.89 1.61 -14.87
N ALA A 244 18.09 2.05 -14.48
CA ALA A 244 19.13 2.49 -15.41
C ALA A 244 19.52 1.39 -16.43
N ALA A 245 19.69 0.14 -16.00
CA ALA A 245 20.10 -0.95 -16.86
C ALA A 245 19.11 -1.24 -18.01
N PRO A 246 17.79 -1.41 -17.78
CA PRO A 246 16.82 -1.54 -18.87
C PRO A 246 16.84 -0.40 -19.88
N LYS A 247 16.96 0.86 -19.41
CA LYS A 247 17.03 2.04 -20.29
C LYS A 247 18.24 1.97 -21.21
N MET A 248 19.43 1.68 -20.68
CA MET A 248 20.67 1.58 -21.45
C MET A 248 20.66 0.42 -22.45
N LEU A 249 20.18 -0.75 -22.03
CA LEU A 249 20.06 -1.92 -22.90
C LEU A 249 19.08 -1.67 -24.04
N GLN A 250 17.91 -1.11 -23.72
CA GLN A 250 16.92 -0.75 -24.73
C GLN A 250 17.50 0.23 -25.76
N TYR A 251 18.19 1.27 -25.26
CA TYR A 251 18.83 2.27 -26.15
C TYR A 251 19.89 1.63 -27.05
N ALA A 252 20.75 0.79 -26.48
CA ALA A 252 21.78 0.08 -27.23
C ALA A 252 21.19 -0.79 -28.34
N TYR A 253 20.17 -1.61 -28.03
CA TYR A 253 19.55 -2.50 -29.01
C TYR A 253 18.73 -1.77 -30.10
N VAL A 254 18.19 -0.61 -29.79
CA VAL A 254 17.44 0.20 -30.79
C VAL A 254 18.37 0.93 -31.76
N ASN A 255 19.56 1.34 -31.28
CA ASN A 255 20.47 2.18 -32.07
C ASN A 255 21.66 1.42 -32.68
N GLY A 256 21.83 0.13 -32.42
CA GLY A 256 22.87 -0.74 -33.00
C GLY A 256 24.18 -0.62 -32.27
#